data_1244f93757043d35eec8f3d4cd26c583
#
_entry.id   1244f93757043d35eec8f3d4cd26c583
#
_cell.length_a   1.000
_cell.length_b   1.000
_cell.length_c   1.000
_cell.angle_alpha   90.00
_cell.angle_beta   90.00
_cell.angle_gamma   90.00
#
_symmetry.space_group_name_H-M   'P 1'
#
loop_
_entity.id
_entity.type
_entity.pdbx_description
1 polymer ?
#
loop_
_entity_poly.entity_id
_entity_poly.type
_entity_poly.pdbx_seq_one_letter_code
_entity_poly.pdbx_strand_id
1 'polypeptide(L)'
;MKYELDKTSGNARRGRLVFERPQGTFSVETPAFMPVGTYGTVKGMTPEEVRATGAEILLGNTFHLWLRPGQEVMRKHGDLHDFMQWHRPILTDSGGFQVFSLGKLRKITEEGVKFQNPINGERIFLSPEKSMEIQYDLGSDIVMIFDECTPYPATFDYAKKSMEMSLRWAKRSRDRFDELGNKNALFGIIQGGVFEELRKVSLEGLVN
;
A
#
# COMPACT_ATOMS: atom_id res chain seq x y z
N MET A 1 -12.60 8.38 -3.35
CA MET A 1 -13.15 7.54 -2.24
C MET A 1 -13.78 8.43 -1.18
N LYS A 2 -14.89 8.00 -0.57
CA LYS A 2 -15.56 8.65 0.55
C LYS A 2 -15.73 7.64 1.69
N TYR A 3 -15.53 8.06 2.96
CA TYR A 3 -15.87 7.26 4.12
C TYR A 3 -17.20 7.73 4.70
N GLU A 4 -18.11 6.81 4.96
CA GLU A 4 -19.40 7.06 5.58
C GLU A 4 -19.48 6.30 6.91
N LEU A 5 -19.55 7.05 8.02
CA LEU A 5 -19.72 6.46 9.34
C LEU A 5 -21.19 6.04 9.50
N ASP A 6 -21.42 4.76 9.80
CA ASP A 6 -22.78 4.20 10.01
C ASP A 6 -23.14 4.16 11.50
N LYS A 7 -22.25 3.59 12.33
CA LYS A 7 -22.53 3.37 13.75
C LYS A 7 -21.26 3.40 14.60
N THR A 8 -21.42 3.84 15.86
CA THR A 8 -20.38 3.80 16.89
C THR A 8 -20.86 3.04 18.13
N SER A 9 -19.92 2.38 18.83
CA SER A 9 -20.12 1.77 20.15
C SER A 9 -18.84 1.91 20.95
N GLY A 10 -18.81 2.84 21.91
CA GLY A 10 -17.56 3.28 22.53
C GLY A 10 -16.58 3.79 21.48
N ASN A 11 -15.37 3.24 21.44
CA ASN A 11 -14.35 3.55 20.43
C ASN A 11 -14.47 2.73 19.13
N ALA A 12 -15.35 1.74 19.08
CA ALA A 12 -15.58 0.95 17.88
C ALA A 12 -16.41 1.73 16.86
N ARG A 13 -16.11 1.56 15.58
CA ARG A 13 -16.80 2.22 14.47
C ARG A 13 -17.15 1.19 13.40
N ARG A 14 -18.37 1.28 12.90
CA ARG A 14 -18.80 0.66 11.66
C ARG A 14 -19.08 1.73 10.64
N GLY A 15 -18.69 1.51 9.40
CA GLY A 15 -18.95 2.42 8.31
C GLY A 15 -18.69 1.76 6.98
N ARG A 16 -18.66 2.55 5.92
CA ARG A 16 -18.34 2.05 4.59
C ARG A 16 -17.40 2.99 3.84
N LEU A 17 -16.57 2.40 2.99
CA LEU A 17 -15.79 3.11 1.99
C LEU A 17 -16.57 3.06 0.67
N VAL A 18 -16.78 4.23 0.06
CA VAL A 18 -17.50 4.34 -1.22
C VAL A 18 -16.52 4.78 -2.29
N PHE A 19 -16.47 4.02 -3.40
CA PHE A 19 -15.58 4.24 -4.53
C PHE A 19 -16.42 4.50 -5.78
N GLU A 20 -16.15 5.63 -6.45
CA GLU A 20 -16.69 5.93 -7.77
C GLU A 20 -15.68 5.48 -8.83
N ARG A 21 -16.07 4.58 -9.71
CA ARG A 21 -15.25 4.04 -10.78
C ARG A 21 -16.01 4.10 -12.11
N PRO A 22 -15.34 4.03 -13.27
CA PRO A 22 -16.02 3.98 -14.57
C PRO A 22 -17.05 2.84 -14.70
N GLN A 23 -16.80 1.73 -14.00
CA GLN A 23 -17.68 0.55 -13.99
C GLN A 23 -18.88 0.67 -13.04
N GLY A 24 -18.94 1.74 -12.23
CA GLY A 24 -20.01 1.99 -11.27
C GLY A 24 -19.51 2.33 -9.86
N THR A 25 -20.44 2.47 -8.93
CA THR A 25 -20.18 2.72 -7.52
C THR A 25 -19.99 1.40 -6.78
N PHE A 26 -18.89 1.29 -6.04
CA PHE A 26 -18.58 0.15 -5.18
C PHE A 26 -18.50 0.59 -3.72
N SER A 27 -18.95 -0.26 -2.81
CA SER A 27 -18.81 -0.03 -1.38
C SER A 27 -18.10 -1.19 -0.69
N VAL A 28 -17.38 -0.87 0.37
CA VAL A 28 -16.71 -1.83 1.27
C VAL A 28 -17.18 -1.54 2.68
N GLU A 29 -17.89 -2.48 3.30
CA GLU A 29 -18.30 -2.37 4.69
C GLU A 29 -17.08 -2.50 5.61
N THR A 30 -16.98 -1.63 6.62
CA THR A 30 -15.86 -1.65 7.57
C THR A 30 -16.33 -1.96 9.00
N PRO A 31 -15.57 -2.77 9.76
CA PRO A 31 -14.26 -3.35 9.42
C PRO A 31 -14.34 -4.44 8.35
N ALA A 32 -13.32 -4.52 7.49
CA ALA A 32 -13.23 -5.49 6.40
C ALA A 32 -11.92 -6.28 6.45
N PHE A 33 -11.98 -7.56 6.12
CA PHE A 33 -10.79 -8.36 5.82
C PHE A 33 -10.48 -8.25 4.33
N MET A 34 -9.20 -8.07 4.00
CA MET A 34 -8.71 -8.00 2.62
C MET A 34 -7.94 -9.27 2.28
N PRO A 35 -8.52 -10.22 1.52
CA PRO A 35 -7.75 -11.34 0.99
C PRO A 35 -6.56 -10.85 0.17
N VAL A 36 -5.42 -11.53 0.30
CA VAL A 36 -4.16 -11.09 -0.32
C VAL A 36 -3.96 -11.74 -1.67
N GLY A 37 -3.89 -10.90 -2.71
CA GLY A 37 -3.58 -11.28 -4.09
C GLY A 37 -2.15 -10.92 -4.48
N THR A 38 -1.13 -11.61 -3.92
CA THR A 38 0.29 -11.24 -4.00
C THR A 38 0.80 -11.04 -5.43
N TYR A 39 0.44 -11.92 -6.35
CA TYR A 39 0.85 -11.86 -7.77
C TYR A 39 -0.34 -11.61 -8.71
N GLY A 40 -1.29 -10.81 -8.28
CA GLY A 40 -2.52 -10.61 -9.03
C GLY A 40 -3.48 -11.81 -8.95
N THR A 41 -3.37 -12.61 -7.89
CA THR A 41 -4.29 -13.71 -7.60
C THR A 41 -4.28 -14.06 -6.13
N VAL A 42 -5.43 -14.41 -5.57
CA VAL A 42 -5.52 -15.08 -4.27
C VAL A 42 -5.13 -16.54 -4.48
N LYS A 43 -4.05 -16.97 -3.82
CA LYS A 43 -3.44 -18.27 -4.10
C LYS A 43 -4.44 -19.43 -3.89
N GLY A 44 -4.63 -20.22 -4.92
CA GLY A 44 -5.50 -21.40 -4.90
C GLY A 44 -6.99 -21.10 -5.04
N MET A 45 -7.39 -19.88 -5.38
CA MET A 45 -8.79 -19.48 -5.59
C MET A 45 -8.94 -18.67 -6.86
N THR A 46 -10.05 -18.89 -7.56
CA THR A 46 -10.48 -18.03 -8.68
C THR A 46 -11.09 -16.72 -8.15
N PRO A 47 -11.18 -15.66 -8.98
CA PRO A 47 -11.84 -14.41 -8.58
C PRO A 47 -13.32 -14.64 -8.19
N GLU A 48 -14.01 -15.60 -8.82
CA GLU A 48 -15.38 -15.99 -8.51
C GLU A 48 -15.49 -16.62 -7.13
N GLU A 49 -14.60 -17.53 -6.78
CA GLU A 49 -14.55 -18.15 -5.45
C GLU A 49 -14.26 -17.12 -4.37
N VAL A 50 -13.33 -16.19 -4.63
CA VAL A 50 -13.06 -15.10 -3.69
C VAL A 50 -14.28 -14.20 -3.51
N ARG A 51 -15.02 -13.87 -4.60
CA ARG A 51 -16.28 -13.12 -4.50
C ARG A 51 -17.33 -13.87 -3.68
N ALA A 52 -17.41 -15.20 -3.85
CA ALA A 52 -18.36 -16.04 -3.13
C ALA A 52 -18.13 -16.09 -1.61
N THR A 53 -16.91 -15.79 -1.14
CA THR A 53 -16.63 -15.62 0.32
C THR A 53 -17.23 -14.35 0.92
N GLY A 54 -17.75 -13.43 0.09
CA GLY A 54 -18.22 -12.12 0.51
C GLY A 54 -17.14 -11.05 0.55
N ALA A 55 -15.93 -11.31 0.03
CA ALA A 55 -14.87 -10.31 -0.06
C ALA A 55 -15.29 -9.13 -0.94
N GLU A 56 -15.14 -7.91 -0.42
CA GLU A 56 -15.50 -6.67 -1.12
C GLU A 56 -14.28 -5.90 -1.61
N ILE A 57 -13.09 -6.18 -1.06
CA ILE A 57 -11.81 -5.55 -1.37
C ILE A 57 -10.69 -6.59 -1.31
N LEU A 58 -9.68 -6.44 -2.16
CA LEU A 58 -8.45 -7.23 -2.14
C LEU A 58 -7.24 -6.37 -1.82
N LEU A 59 -6.16 -7.04 -1.37
CA LEU A 59 -4.84 -6.44 -1.21
C LEU A 59 -3.88 -7.01 -2.26
N GLY A 60 -3.26 -6.12 -3.05
CA GLY A 60 -2.16 -6.44 -3.97
C GLY A 60 -0.81 -6.03 -3.40
N ASN A 61 0.25 -6.77 -3.71
CA ASN A 61 1.59 -6.44 -3.23
C ASN A 61 2.41 -5.74 -4.31
N THR A 62 2.62 -4.45 -4.16
CA THR A 62 3.34 -3.58 -5.11
C THR A 62 4.71 -4.13 -5.49
N PHE A 63 5.52 -4.53 -4.50
CA PHE A 63 6.85 -5.10 -4.73
C PHE A 63 6.82 -6.32 -5.65
N HIS A 64 5.96 -7.27 -5.37
CA HIS A 64 5.86 -8.51 -6.15
C HIS A 64 5.35 -8.25 -7.56
N LEU A 65 4.33 -7.42 -7.71
CA LEU A 65 3.75 -7.07 -9.01
C LEU A 65 4.69 -6.22 -9.87
N TRP A 66 5.51 -5.36 -9.26
CA TRP A 66 6.58 -4.64 -9.95
C TRP A 66 7.65 -5.55 -10.51
N LEU A 67 8.08 -6.57 -9.74
CA LEU A 67 9.09 -7.52 -10.19
C LEU A 67 8.53 -8.53 -11.21
N ARG A 68 7.27 -8.93 -11.05
CA ARG A 68 6.58 -9.88 -11.94
C ARG A 68 5.07 -9.71 -11.84
N PRO A 69 4.36 -9.41 -12.92
CA PRO A 69 4.80 -9.38 -14.31
C PRO A 69 5.53 -8.10 -14.73
N GLY A 70 5.52 -7.03 -13.89
CA GLY A 70 6.13 -5.74 -14.16
C GLY A 70 5.16 -4.71 -14.74
N GLN A 71 5.54 -3.43 -14.66
CA GLN A 71 4.69 -2.30 -15.03
C GLN A 71 4.27 -2.32 -16.51
N GLU A 72 5.17 -2.75 -17.42
CA GLU A 72 4.88 -2.80 -18.86
C GLU A 72 3.72 -3.76 -19.18
N VAL A 73 3.75 -4.95 -18.58
CA VAL A 73 2.68 -5.94 -18.75
C VAL A 73 1.38 -5.43 -18.17
N MET A 74 1.41 -4.82 -16.96
CA MET A 74 0.22 -4.24 -16.33
C MET A 74 -0.44 -3.20 -17.23
N ARG A 75 0.33 -2.23 -17.74
CA ARG A 75 -0.19 -1.19 -18.65
C ARG A 75 -0.80 -1.77 -19.94
N LYS A 76 -0.24 -2.86 -20.48
CA LYS A 76 -0.78 -3.54 -21.66
C LYS A 76 -2.12 -4.25 -21.40
N HIS A 77 -2.36 -4.66 -20.14
CA HIS A 77 -3.64 -5.24 -19.71
C HIS A 77 -4.68 -4.19 -19.26
N GLY A 78 -4.28 -2.92 -19.18
CA GLY A 78 -5.10 -1.84 -18.64
C GLY A 78 -4.66 -1.49 -17.22
N ASP A 79 -4.92 -2.34 -16.26
CA ASP A 79 -4.50 -2.21 -14.87
C ASP A 79 -4.56 -3.57 -14.13
N LEU A 80 -4.39 -3.54 -12.80
CA LEU A 80 -4.45 -4.75 -11.97
C LEU A 80 -5.86 -5.36 -11.92
N HIS A 81 -6.92 -4.57 -12.02
CA HIS A 81 -8.29 -5.07 -12.01
C HIS A 81 -8.57 -5.94 -13.22
N ASP A 82 -8.17 -5.48 -14.41
CA ASP A 82 -8.31 -6.24 -15.66
C ASP A 82 -7.39 -7.45 -15.67
N PHE A 83 -6.14 -7.31 -15.18
CA PHE A 83 -5.20 -8.40 -15.07
C PHE A 83 -5.69 -9.53 -14.15
N MET A 84 -6.29 -9.19 -13.00
CA MET A 84 -6.83 -10.14 -12.02
C MET A 84 -8.26 -10.62 -12.32
N GLN A 85 -8.99 -9.95 -13.24
CA GLN A 85 -10.43 -10.10 -13.42
C GLN A 85 -11.21 -9.83 -12.10
N TRP A 86 -10.72 -8.83 -11.34
CA TRP A 86 -11.33 -8.37 -10.09
C TRP A 86 -11.73 -6.90 -10.21
N HIS A 87 -13.02 -6.64 -10.46
CA HIS A 87 -13.52 -5.29 -10.73
C HIS A 87 -14.01 -4.53 -9.49
N ARG A 88 -13.87 -5.14 -8.29
CA ARG A 88 -14.10 -4.48 -7.00
C ARG A 88 -12.84 -3.75 -6.54
N PRO A 89 -12.92 -2.92 -5.46
CA PRO A 89 -11.76 -2.18 -4.96
C PRO A 89 -10.53 -3.03 -4.67
N ILE A 90 -9.36 -2.45 -4.93
CA ILE A 90 -8.04 -3.02 -4.61
C ILE A 90 -7.24 -1.99 -3.82
N LEU A 91 -6.70 -2.40 -2.67
CA LEU A 91 -5.62 -1.70 -1.99
C LEU A 91 -4.30 -2.32 -2.42
N THR A 92 -3.30 -1.50 -2.75
CA THR A 92 -1.92 -1.98 -2.87
C THR A 92 -1.07 -1.46 -1.74
N ASP A 93 -0.23 -2.34 -1.17
CA ASP A 93 0.79 -1.92 -0.21
C ASP A 93 1.87 -1.05 -0.85
N SER A 94 2.75 -0.45 -0.03
CA SER A 94 3.83 0.40 -0.53
C SER A 94 5.02 -0.36 -1.12
N GLY A 95 5.14 -1.66 -0.84
CA GLY A 95 6.34 -2.46 -1.10
C GLY A 95 7.41 -2.36 0.00
N GLY A 96 7.26 -1.48 0.98
CA GLY A 96 8.24 -1.23 2.05
C GLY A 96 8.52 -2.46 2.91
N PHE A 97 7.49 -3.18 3.34
CA PHE A 97 7.64 -4.38 4.16
C PHE A 97 8.40 -5.51 3.44
N GLN A 98 8.11 -5.74 2.16
CA GLN A 98 8.76 -6.79 1.37
C GLN A 98 10.25 -6.48 1.20
N VAL A 99 10.61 -5.22 0.93
CA VAL A 99 12.00 -4.78 0.87
C VAL A 99 12.66 -4.86 2.24
N PHE A 100 11.91 -4.57 3.33
CA PHE A 100 12.39 -4.77 4.70
C PHE A 100 12.75 -6.24 4.93
N SER A 101 11.96 -7.20 4.47
CA SER A 101 12.18 -8.64 4.65
C SER A 101 13.45 -9.18 3.96
N LEU A 102 14.01 -8.46 2.97
CA LEU A 102 15.26 -8.84 2.28
C LEU A 102 16.52 -8.75 3.16
N GLY A 103 16.43 -8.16 4.34
CA GLY A 103 17.48 -8.16 5.35
C GLY A 103 18.80 -7.55 4.85
N LYS A 104 19.89 -8.34 4.87
CA LYS A 104 21.25 -7.89 4.48
C LYS A 104 21.41 -7.56 2.99
N LEU A 105 20.47 -7.93 2.13
CA LEU A 105 20.51 -7.68 0.69
C LEU A 105 20.02 -6.27 0.31
N ARG A 106 19.72 -5.42 1.31
CA ARG A 106 19.24 -4.06 1.11
C ARG A 106 20.12 -3.01 1.78
N LYS A 107 20.07 -1.80 1.24
CA LYS A 107 20.62 -0.59 1.87
C LYS A 107 19.56 0.51 1.86
N ILE A 108 19.14 0.96 3.04
CA ILE A 108 18.18 2.05 3.23
C ILE A 108 18.98 3.36 3.32
N THR A 109 18.51 4.38 2.59
CA THR A 109 19.03 5.75 2.62
C THR A 109 17.84 6.73 2.62
N GLU A 110 18.10 8.02 2.79
CA GLU A 110 17.05 9.04 2.72
C GLU A 110 16.32 9.06 1.35
N GLU A 111 17.03 8.72 0.27
CA GLU A 111 16.48 8.71 -1.08
C GLU A 111 15.56 7.53 -1.33
N GLY A 112 15.75 6.42 -0.61
CA GLY A 112 14.99 5.18 -0.79
C GLY A 112 15.82 3.95 -0.47
N VAL A 113 15.48 2.81 -1.04
CA VAL A 113 16.07 1.51 -0.73
C VAL A 113 16.70 0.89 -1.97
N LYS A 114 18.01 0.62 -1.90
CA LYS A 114 18.76 -0.20 -2.87
C LYS A 114 18.73 -1.64 -2.41
N PHE A 115 18.41 -2.57 -3.31
CA PHE A 115 18.40 -3.99 -2.99
C PHE A 115 18.66 -4.85 -4.23
N GLN A 116 18.91 -6.13 -4.00
CA GLN A 116 19.08 -7.10 -5.06
C GLN A 116 17.73 -7.77 -5.36
N ASN A 117 17.33 -7.75 -6.63
CA ASN A 117 16.12 -8.40 -7.10
C ASN A 117 16.20 -9.92 -6.83
N PRO A 118 15.27 -10.47 -6.03
CA PRO A 118 15.33 -11.90 -5.67
C PRO A 118 15.05 -12.84 -6.85
N ILE A 119 14.58 -12.34 -7.99
CA ILE A 119 14.25 -13.15 -9.17
C ILE A 119 15.46 -13.34 -10.08
N ASN A 120 16.19 -12.25 -10.36
CA ASN A 120 17.27 -12.23 -11.37
C ASN A 120 18.61 -11.71 -10.86
N GLY A 121 18.69 -11.29 -9.59
CA GLY A 121 19.91 -10.79 -8.97
C GLY A 121 20.30 -9.35 -9.35
N GLU A 122 19.52 -8.66 -10.17
CA GLU A 122 19.78 -7.28 -10.57
C GLU A 122 19.71 -6.32 -9.39
N ARG A 123 20.58 -5.29 -9.36
CA ARG A 123 20.50 -4.22 -8.38
C ARG A 123 19.45 -3.22 -8.81
N ILE A 124 18.43 -3.05 -7.99
CA ILE A 124 17.32 -2.14 -8.23
C ILE A 124 17.13 -1.17 -7.06
N PHE A 125 16.41 -0.10 -7.33
CA PHE A 125 16.17 0.98 -6.38
C PHE A 125 14.68 1.29 -6.31
N LEU A 126 14.13 1.30 -5.09
CA LEU A 126 12.75 1.68 -4.80
C LEU A 126 12.76 2.93 -3.95
N SER A 127 12.14 3.98 -4.43
CA SER A 127 11.93 5.25 -3.73
C SER A 127 10.44 5.49 -3.47
N PRO A 128 10.07 6.47 -2.64
CA PRO A 128 8.69 6.90 -2.49
C PRO A 128 8.01 7.21 -3.82
N GLU A 129 8.69 7.95 -4.70
CA GLU A 129 8.17 8.33 -6.02
C GLU A 129 7.95 7.09 -6.89
N LYS A 130 8.93 6.17 -6.89
CA LYS A 130 8.82 4.93 -7.68
C LYS A 130 7.68 4.05 -7.19
N SER A 131 7.46 3.95 -5.88
CA SER A 131 6.32 3.23 -5.32
C SER A 131 4.99 3.83 -5.80
N MET A 132 4.86 5.16 -5.83
CA MET A 132 3.66 5.83 -6.35
C MET A 132 3.43 5.56 -7.84
N GLU A 133 4.50 5.58 -8.65
CA GLU A 133 4.42 5.27 -10.08
C GLU A 133 3.94 3.83 -10.33
N ILE A 134 4.46 2.87 -9.55
CA ILE A 134 4.05 1.48 -9.69
C ILE A 134 2.57 1.32 -9.32
N GLN A 135 2.13 1.88 -8.19
CA GLN A 135 0.75 1.79 -7.74
C GLN A 135 -0.21 2.55 -8.68
N TYR A 136 0.26 3.62 -9.33
CA TYR A 136 -0.49 4.31 -10.38
C TYR A 136 -0.72 3.40 -11.59
N ASP A 137 0.31 2.72 -12.08
CA ASP A 137 0.21 1.75 -13.19
C ASP A 137 -0.64 0.52 -12.83
N LEU A 138 -0.70 0.15 -11.54
CA LEU A 138 -1.59 -0.89 -11.03
C LEU A 138 -3.06 -0.44 -10.96
N GLY A 139 -3.35 0.85 -11.05
CA GLY A 139 -4.72 1.38 -10.96
C GLY A 139 -5.37 1.18 -9.59
N SER A 140 -4.58 1.17 -8.50
CA SER A 140 -5.04 0.88 -7.15
C SER A 140 -6.05 1.90 -6.65
N ASP A 141 -7.18 1.46 -6.07
CA ASP A 141 -8.18 2.36 -5.49
C ASP A 141 -7.71 2.99 -4.18
N ILE A 142 -6.91 2.25 -3.40
CA ILE A 142 -6.21 2.74 -2.22
C ILE A 142 -4.72 2.50 -2.41
N VAL A 143 -3.98 3.59 -2.44
CA VAL A 143 -2.52 3.64 -2.57
C VAL A 143 -1.92 3.87 -1.20
N MET A 144 -0.92 3.10 -0.81
CA MET A 144 -0.21 3.30 0.46
C MET A 144 1.08 4.10 0.24
N ILE A 145 1.34 5.09 1.11
CA ILE A 145 2.63 5.81 1.12
C ILE A 145 3.79 4.83 1.31
N PHE A 146 4.97 5.17 0.77
CA PHE A 146 6.18 4.40 1.03
C PHE A 146 6.73 4.72 2.42
N ASP A 147 7.04 3.70 3.21
CA ASP A 147 7.47 3.80 4.60
C ASP A 147 8.63 2.88 4.92
N GLU A 148 9.36 3.17 6.00
CA GLU A 148 10.32 2.24 6.59
C GLU A 148 9.61 1.40 7.65
N CYS A 149 9.60 0.07 7.45
CA CYS A 149 9.13 -0.85 8.45
C CYS A 149 10.16 -0.95 9.59
N THR A 150 9.88 -0.33 10.73
CA THR A 150 10.75 -0.37 11.92
C THR A 150 10.88 -1.81 12.44
N PRO A 151 12.09 -2.34 12.67
CA PRO A 151 12.26 -3.68 13.24
C PRO A 151 11.71 -3.78 14.66
N TYR A 152 11.39 -4.99 15.09
CA TYR A 152 11.05 -5.27 16.47
C TYR A 152 11.96 -6.39 17.03
N PRO A 153 12.57 -6.21 18.21
CA PRO A 153 12.55 -4.98 19.04
C PRO A 153 13.40 -3.85 18.43
N ALA A 154 13.03 -2.60 18.73
CA ALA A 154 13.81 -1.42 18.40
C ALA A 154 13.98 -0.51 19.60
N THR A 155 15.11 0.20 19.68
CA THR A 155 15.29 1.27 20.66
C THR A 155 14.43 2.48 20.32
N PHE A 156 14.11 3.31 21.30
CA PHE A 156 13.37 4.55 21.10
C PHE A 156 14.00 5.44 20.02
N ASP A 157 15.33 5.65 20.11
CA ASP A 157 16.06 6.50 19.16
C ASP A 157 16.01 5.96 17.73
N TYR A 158 16.09 4.63 17.56
CA TYR A 158 15.93 4.02 16.24
C TYR A 158 14.52 4.21 15.72
N ALA A 159 13.51 3.89 16.53
CA ALA A 159 12.11 4.03 16.15
C ALA A 159 11.76 5.49 15.79
N LYS A 160 12.32 6.46 16.52
CA LYS A 160 12.17 7.89 16.23
C LYS A 160 12.73 8.25 14.86
N LYS A 161 14.00 7.90 14.58
CA LYS A 161 14.65 8.20 13.29
C LYS A 161 13.92 7.55 12.11
N SER A 162 13.50 6.30 12.28
CA SER A 162 12.73 5.55 11.29
C SER A 162 11.38 6.23 11.01
N MET A 163 10.65 6.62 12.04
CA MET A 163 9.39 7.33 11.95
C MET A 163 9.55 8.68 11.26
N GLU A 164 10.55 9.48 11.64
CA GLU A 164 10.82 10.78 11.01
C GLU A 164 11.17 10.64 9.52
N MET A 165 11.94 9.61 9.14
CA MET A 165 12.23 9.30 7.73
C MET A 165 10.95 8.90 7.00
N SER A 166 10.10 8.06 7.61
CA SER A 166 8.81 7.66 7.02
C SER A 166 7.89 8.86 6.80
N LEU A 167 7.89 9.88 7.67
CA LEU A 167 7.15 11.12 7.46
C LEU A 167 7.67 11.92 6.25
N ARG A 168 9.00 12.02 6.08
CA ARG A 168 9.58 12.66 4.89
C ARG A 168 9.25 11.89 3.61
N TRP A 169 9.27 10.57 3.66
CA TRP A 169 8.86 9.71 2.55
C TRP A 169 7.35 9.81 2.28
N ALA A 170 6.52 9.98 3.32
CA ALA A 170 5.08 10.23 3.16
C ALA A 170 4.83 11.51 2.37
N LYS A 171 5.56 12.61 2.71
CA LYS A 171 5.46 13.86 1.94
C LYS A 171 5.86 13.66 0.47
N ARG A 172 6.99 13.00 0.21
CA ARG A 172 7.45 12.71 -1.17
C ARG A 172 6.45 11.82 -1.92
N SER A 173 5.85 10.83 -1.23
CA SER A 173 4.78 10.00 -1.79
C SER A 173 3.57 10.86 -2.15
N ARG A 174 3.15 11.77 -1.27
CA ARG A 174 2.05 12.70 -1.50
C ARG A 174 2.31 13.59 -2.71
N ASP A 175 3.48 14.24 -2.75
CA ASP A 175 3.87 15.12 -3.83
C ASP A 175 3.83 14.38 -5.19
N ARG A 176 4.42 13.17 -5.25
CA ARG A 176 4.42 12.36 -6.48
C ARG A 176 3.04 11.85 -6.87
N PHE A 177 2.22 11.45 -5.91
CA PHE A 177 0.84 11.05 -6.14
C PHE A 177 0.03 12.17 -6.81
N ASP A 178 0.19 13.42 -6.35
CA ASP A 178 -0.47 14.60 -6.91
C ASP A 178 0.08 14.96 -8.29
N GLU A 179 1.40 14.90 -8.51
CA GLU A 179 2.04 15.11 -9.83
C GLU A 179 1.55 14.13 -10.89
N LEU A 180 1.29 12.86 -10.50
CA LEU A 180 0.72 11.85 -11.39
C LEU A 180 -0.75 12.12 -11.72
N GLY A 181 -1.38 13.09 -11.07
CA GLY A 181 -2.80 13.38 -11.22
C GLY A 181 -3.70 12.26 -10.72
N ASN A 182 -3.20 11.41 -9.82
CA ASN A 182 -3.95 10.28 -9.27
C ASN A 182 -5.18 10.79 -8.49
N LYS A 183 -6.37 10.26 -8.77
CA LYS A 183 -7.65 10.65 -8.13
C LYS A 183 -8.14 9.63 -7.10
N ASN A 184 -7.41 8.55 -6.91
CA ASN A 184 -7.72 7.49 -5.95
C ASN A 184 -7.38 7.93 -4.52
N ALA A 185 -7.51 7.07 -3.54
CA ALA A 185 -7.20 7.39 -2.16
C ALA A 185 -5.71 7.15 -1.85
N LEU A 186 -5.07 8.09 -1.17
CA LEU A 186 -3.73 7.91 -0.61
C LEU A 186 -3.84 7.74 0.91
N PHE A 187 -3.34 6.62 1.45
CA PHE A 187 -3.35 6.32 2.88
C PHE A 187 -1.97 6.48 3.48
N GLY A 188 -1.91 7.15 4.63
CA GLY A 188 -0.74 7.24 5.48
C GLY A 188 -0.56 6.00 6.36
N ILE A 189 0.68 5.75 6.80
CA ILE A 189 1.03 4.67 7.71
C ILE A 189 1.64 5.26 8.97
N ILE A 190 0.98 5.08 10.12
CA ILE A 190 1.47 5.56 11.41
C ILE A 190 2.61 4.66 11.86
N GLN A 191 3.82 5.22 11.95
CA GLN A 191 5.03 4.59 12.45
C GLN A 191 5.31 5.00 13.91
N GLY A 192 6.46 4.60 14.49
CA GLY A 192 6.86 4.89 15.87
C GLY A 192 6.97 3.66 16.76
N GLY A 193 6.93 2.45 16.17
CA GLY A 193 7.06 1.18 16.89
C GLY A 193 5.98 1.02 17.96
N VAL A 194 6.39 0.66 19.17
CA VAL A 194 5.51 0.51 20.34
C VAL A 194 5.46 1.76 21.23
N PHE A 195 6.08 2.86 20.82
CA PHE A 195 6.19 4.10 21.60
C PHE A 195 5.01 5.03 21.30
N GLU A 196 4.12 5.21 22.26
CA GLU A 196 2.88 5.99 22.09
C GLU A 196 3.15 7.43 21.64
N GLU A 197 4.16 8.09 22.24
CA GLU A 197 4.53 9.46 21.89
C GLU A 197 5.00 9.60 20.44
N LEU A 198 5.79 8.63 19.93
CA LEU A 198 6.22 8.64 18.52
C LEU A 198 5.05 8.38 17.57
N ARG A 199 4.10 7.52 17.97
CA ARG A 199 2.91 7.27 17.17
C ARG A 199 1.99 8.48 17.07
N LYS A 200 1.90 9.29 18.15
CA LYS A 200 1.18 10.57 18.13
C LYS A 200 1.82 11.55 17.17
N VAL A 201 3.15 11.73 17.26
CA VAL A 201 3.92 12.59 16.33
C VAL A 201 3.75 12.13 14.89
N SER A 202 3.83 10.81 14.65
CA SER A 202 3.59 10.24 13.31
C SER A 202 2.19 10.54 12.78
N LEU A 203 1.16 10.39 13.61
CA LEU A 203 -0.21 10.71 13.23
C LEU A 203 -0.37 12.20 12.87
N GLU A 204 0.14 13.09 13.73
CA GLU A 204 0.07 14.54 13.51
C GLU A 204 0.78 14.95 12.21
N GLY A 205 1.94 14.36 11.92
CA GLY A 205 2.69 14.65 10.69
C GLY A 205 2.07 14.07 9.41
N LEU A 206 1.12 13.13 9.54
CA LEU A 206 0.41 12.55 8.37
C LEU A 206 -0.90 13.29 8.05
N VAL A 207 -1.50 14.00 9.02
CA VAL A 207 -2.81 14.66 8.83
C VAL A 207 -2.71 16.18 8.66
N ASN A 208 -1.56 16.78 8.97
CA ASN A 208 -1.25 18.20 8.80
C ASN A 208 -0.39 18.44 7.56
#